data_7df6c4b56321d9d8ab54e5a641395fc9
#
_entry.id   7df6c4b56321d9d8ab54e5a641395fc9
#
_cell.length_a   1.000
_cell.length_b   1.000
_cell.length_c   1.000
_cell.angle_alpha   90.00
_cell.angle_beta   90.00
_cell.angle_gamma   90.00
#
_symmetry.space_group_name_H-M   'P 1'
#
loop_
_entity.id
_entity.type
_entity.pdbx_description
1 polymer ?
#
loop_
_entity_poly.entity_id
_entity_poly.type
_entity_poly.pdbx_seq_one_letter_code
_entity_poly.pdbx_strand_id
1 'polypeptide(L)'
;EDVSQAAGVILDESSRLTEVVDGILTLTRMDQMRYQVVPVELGIREYIEDQIERLEGLAYQKKIKLEFLPGDEHKIISDVMLLGRAFSNVTSNCIRYAREMVQISVEENGEQLKITIRDDGPGIAEDNLPHLFDRFYKGKNGNHGLGLSIAKRSMEYMGGNIAAETSLDGAIFTIILPQDCRSFAVEEWTEV
;
A
#
# COMPACT_ATOMS: atom_id res chain seq x y z
N GLU A 1 -8.66 19.29 32.24
CA GLU A 1 -7.53 18.98 31.28
C GLU A 1 -7.21 17.48 31.27
N ASP A 2 -7.18 16.82 32.42
CA ASP A 2 -6.81 15.39 32.54
C ASP A 2 -7.80 14.43 31.85
N VAL A 3 -9.11 14.70 31.97
CA VAL A 3 -10.18 13.83 31.39
C VAL A 3 -10.17 13.92 29.85
N SER A 4 -9.94 15.09 29.28
CA SER A 4 -9.89 15.28 27.81
C SER A 4 -8.65 14.60 27.21
N GLN A 5 -7.54 14.66 27.91
CA GLN A 5 -6.29 14.00 27.51
C GLN A 5 -6.42 12.48 27.61
N ALA A 6 -7.02 11.97 28.69
CA ALA A 6 -7.30 10.54 28.86
C ALA A 6 -8.28 10.02 27.79
N ALA A 7 -9.33 10.78 27.47
CA ALA A 7 -10.26 10.44 26.41
C ALA A 7 -9.57 10.38 25.03
N GLY A 8 -8.67 11.30 24.72
CA GLY A 8 -7.85 11.30 23.51
C GLY A 8 -7.00 10.04 23.39
N VAL A 9 -6.29 9.66 24.44
CA VAL A 9 -5.47 8.43 24.48
C VAL A 9 -6.32 7.18 24.26
N ILE A 10 -7.51 7.10 24.89
CA ILE A 10 -8.42 5.96 24.72
C ILE A 10 -8.92 5.87 23.27
N LEU A 11 -9.28 6.98 22.66
CA LEU A 11 -9.73 7.03 21.26
C LEU A 11 -8.61 6.59 20.30
N ASP A 12 -7.40 7.07 20.50
CA ASP A 12 -6.25 6.71 19.69
C ASP A 12 -5.94 5.19 19.81
N GLU A 13 -5.95 4.65 21.02
CA GLU A 13 -5.69 3.23 21.23
C GLU A 13 -6.81 2.34 20.71
N SER A 14 -8.08 2.78 20.83
CA SER A 14 -9.23 2.08 20.24
C SER A 14 -9.13 2.05 18.71
N SER A 15 -8.76 3.17 18.08
CA SER A 15 -8.53 3.23 16.63
C SER A 15 -7.41 2.29 16.20
N ARG A 16 -6.30 2.26 16.95
CA ARG A 16 -5.20 1.33 16.73
C ARG A 16 -5.61 -0.14 16.80
N LEU A 17 -6.40 -0.51 17.81
CA LEU A 17 -6.88 -1.88 17.95
C LEU A 17 -7.80 -2.27 16.79
N THR A 18 -8.64 -1.35 16.33
CA THR A 18 -9.50 -1.57 15.16
C THR A 18 -8.66 -1.84 13.91
N GLU A 19 -7.62 -1.05 13.64
CA GLU A 19 -6.71 -1.27 12.51
C GLU A 19 -6.03 -2.66 12.57
N VAL A 20 -5.62 -3.10 13.77
CA VAL A 20 -5.01 -4.44 13.95
C VAL A 20 -6.02 -5.54 13.63
N VAL A 21 -7.22 -5.46 14.19
CA VAL A 21 -8.27 -6.46 13.98
C VAL A 21 -8.64 -6.54 12.50
N ASP A 22 -8.85 -5.41 11.84
CA ASP A 22 -9.18 -5.34 10.42
C ASP A 22 -8.04 -5.88 9.55
N GLY A 23 -6.80 -5.59 9.91
CA GLY A 23 -5.62 -6.13 9.25
C GLY A 23 -5.53 -7.66 9.36
N ILE A 24 -5.74 -8.21 10.55
CA ILE A 24 -5.75 -9.66 10.80
C ILE A 24 -6.89 -10.33 10.04
N LEU A 25 -8.11 -9.78 10.09
CA LEU A 25 -9.26 -10.32 9.36
C LEU A 25 -9.02 -10.29 7.85
N THR A 26 -8.42 -9.22 7.35
CA THR A 26 -8.06 -9.09 5.92
C THR A 26 -7.08 -10.19 5.51
N LEU A 27 -5.97 -10.35 6.24
CA LEU A 27 -4.98 -11.38 5.96
C LEU A 27 -5.57 -12.79 6.09
N THR A 28 -6.40 -13.04 7.11
CA THR A 28 -7.04 -14.35 7.31
C THR A 28 -7.97 -14.70 6.14
N ARG A 29 -8.74 -13.74 5.64
CA ARG A 29 -9.61 -13.95 4.45
C ARG A 29 -8.78 -14.24 3.20
N MET A 30 -7.67 -13.52 3.05
CA MET A 30 -6.72 -13.75 1.94
C MET A 30 -6.05 -15.13 2.07
N ASP A 31 -5.58 -15.53 3.24
CA ASP A 31 -4.93 -16.83 3.45
C ASP A 31 -5.85 -18.04 3.19
N GLN A 32 -7.14 -17.87 3.47
CA GLN A 32 -8.14 -18.93 3.22
C GLN A 32 -8.52 -19.06 1.74
N MET A 33 -7.82 -18.38 0.84
CA MET A 33 -8.13 -18.33 -0.60
C MET A 33 -9.60 -17.97 -0.91
N ARG A 34 -10.25 -17.24 0.00
CA ARG A 34 -11.66 -16.84 -0.14
C ARG A 34 -11.85 -15.48 -0.81
N TYR A 35 -10.74 -14.81 -1.18
CA TYR A 35 -10.87 -13.56 -1.89
C TYR A 35 -11.00 -13.84 -3.39
N GLN A 36 -12.13 -13.48 -3.93
CA GLN A 36 -12.37 -13.53 -5.37
C GLN A 36 -11.95 -12.19 -5.97
N VAL A 37 -10.95 -12.22 -6.85
CA VAL A 37 -10.51 -11.03 -7.60
C VAL A 37 -11.65 -10.57 -8.49
N VAL A 38 -11.96 -9.27 -8.47
CA VAL A 38 -13.02 -8.65 -9.27
C VAL A 38 -12.37 -7.69 -10.28
N PRO A 39 -11.99 -8.18 -11.48
CA PRO A 39 -11.32 -7.36 -12.47
C PRO A 39 -12.26 -6.34 -13.10
N VAL A 40 -11.83 -5.07 -13.09
CA VAL A 40 -12.52 -3.97 -13.78
C VAL A 40 -11.53 -3.17 -14.60
N GLU A 41 -11.99 -2.61 -15.73
CA GLU A 41 -11.16 -1.67 -16.51
C GLU A 41 -11.15 -0.31 -15.80
N LEU A 42 -9.97 0.28 -15.66
CA LEU A 42 -9.79 1.60 -15.05
C LEU A 42 -8.64 2.36 -15.72
N GLY A 43 -8.74 3.68 -15.72
CA GLY A 43 -7.64 4.59 -16.02
C GLY A 43 -6.75 4.70 -14.80
N ILE A 44 -5.47 4.35 -14.94
CA ILE A 44 -4.61 4.23 -13.76
C ILE A 44 -4.28 5.57 -13.13
N ARG A 45 -4.09 6.61 -13.94
CA ARG A 45 -3.75 7.93 -13.40
C ARG A 45 -4.91 8.53 -12.64
N GLU A 46 -6.10 8.53 -13.23
CA GLU A 46 -7.33 8.97 -12.56
C GLU A 46 -7.53 8.20 -11.24
N TYR A 47 -7.35 6.89 -11.29
CA TYR A 47 -7.46 6.05 -10.09
C TYR A 47 -6.45 6.42 -8.99
N ILE A 48 -5.18 6.65 -9.36
CA ILE A 48 -4.14 7.02 -8.40
C ILE A 48 -4.39 8.42 -7.83
N GLU A 49 -4.86 9.37 -8.64
CA GLU A 49 -5.26 10.71 -8.19
C GLU A 49 -6.36 10.63 -7.11
N ASP A 50 -7.38 9.82 -7.32
CA ASP A 50 -8.43 9.56 -6.32
C ASP A 50 -7.88 8.94 -5.02
N GLN A 51 -6.90 8.03 -5.13
CA GLN A 51 -6.26 7.44 -3.95
C GLN A 51 -5.39 8.45 -3.19
N ILE A 52 -4.70 9.35 -3.90
CA ILE A 52 -3.89 10.42 -3.31
C ILE A 52 -4.80 11.39 -2.54
N GLU A 53 -5.93 11.82 -3.13
CA GLU A 53 -6.90 12.70 -2.47
C GLU A 53 -7.35 12.14 -1.12
N ARG A 54 -7.59 10.83 -1.03
CA ARG A 54 -7.96 10.15 0.24
C ARG A 54 -6.85 10.18 1.29
N LEU A 55 -5.60 10.31 0.87
CA LEU A 55 -4.43 10.34 1.76
C LEU A 55 -3.99 11.77 2.11
N GLU A 56 -4.54 12.80 1.47
CA GLU A 56 -4.19 14.21 1.72
C GLU A 56 -4.38 14.60 3.19
N GLY A 57 -5.46 14.13 3.84
CA GLY A 57 -5.71 14.39 5.26
C GLY A 57 -4.57 13.88 6.16
N LEU A 58 -4.06 12.66 5.90
CA LEU A 58 -2.94 12.09 6.61
C LEU A 58 -1.64 12.85 6.32
N ALA A 59 -1.39 13.16 5.05
CA ALA A 59 -0.22 13.91 4.62
C ALA A 59 -0.20 15.32 5.23
N TYR A 60 -1.34 16.01 5.25
CA TYR A 60 -1.49 17.31 5.87
C TYR A 60 -1.18 17.30 7.37
N GLN A 61 -1.71 16.31 8.12
CA GLN A 61 -1.42 16.14 9.55
C GLN A 61 0.08 15.94 9.82
N LYS A 62 0.77 15.26 8.90
CA LYS A 62 2.21 14.99 8.98
C LYS A 62 3.07 16.09 8.36
N LYS A 63 2.45 17.10 7.72
CA LYS A 63 3.11 18.17 6.96
C LYS A 63 3.96 17.64 5.79
N ILE A 64 3.52 16.58 5.17
CA ILE A 64 4.17 15.95 4.02
C ILE A 64 3.46 16.38 2.74
N LYS A 65 4.24 16.80 1.73
CA LYS A 65 3.74 17.06 0.38
C LYS A 65 3.62 15.73 -0.37
N LEU A 66 2.45 15.47 -0.95
CA LEU A 66 2.27 14.43 -1.95
C LEU A 66 2.46 15.03 -3.34
N GLU A 67 3.29 14.43 -4.17
CA GLU A 67 3.56 14.88 -5.52
C GLU A 67 3.38 13.74 -6.51
N PHE A 68 2.38 13.85 -7.37
CA PHE A 68 2.15 12.90 -8.45
C PHE A 68 2.82 13.42 -9.73
N LEU A 69 3.83 12.69 -10.19
CA LEU A 69 4.61 13.12 -11.35
C LEU A 69 3.82 13.00 -12.64
N PRO A 70 4.04 13.91 -13.62
CA PRO A 70 3.40 13.83 -14.93
C PRO A 70 3.70 12.51 -15.63
N GLY A 71 2.78 12.05 -16.45
CA GLY A 71 2.93 10.83 -17.23
C GLY A 71 1.68 10.59 -18.08
N ASP A 72 1.71 9.59 -18.94
CA ASP A 72 0.59 9.24 -19.80
C ASP A 72 -0.49 8.48 -19.03
N GLU A 73 -1.74 8.57 -19.49
CA GLU A 73 -2.83 7.75 -19.00
C GLU A 73 -2.76 6.36 -19.63
N HIS A 74 -2.85 5.33 -18.82
CA HIS A 74 -2.89 3.93 -19.25
C HIS A 74 -4.16 3.27 -18.71
N LYS A 75 -4.80 2.47 -19.55
CA LYS A 75 -5.92 1.63 -19.13
C LYS A 75 -5.40 0.26 -18.71
N ILE A 76 -5.88 -0.20 -17.57
CA ILE A 76 -5.57 -1.53 -17.05
C ILE A 76 -6.84 -2.25 -16.61
N ILE A 77 -6.75 -3.57 -16.50
CA ILE A 77 -7.80 -4.38 -15.88
C ILE A 77 -7.27 -4.90 -14.56
N SER A 78 -7.83 -4.41 -13.46
CA SER A 78 -7.34 -4.70 -12.12
C SER A 78 -8.49 -4.77 -11.11
N ASP A 79 -8.21 -5.28 -9.92
CA ASP A 79 -9.14 -5.21 -8.78
C ASP A 79 -8.88 -3.93 -7.99
N VAL A 80 -9.86 -3.02 -8.00
CA VAL A 80 -9.75 -1.70 -7.35
C VAL A 80 -9.53 -1.78 -5.85
N MET A 81 -10.08 -2.81 -5.19
CA MET A 81 -9.91 -2.97 -3.74
C MET A 81 -8.52 -3.46 -3.38
N LEU A 82 -8.00 -4.44 -4.11
CA LEU A 82 -6.64 -4.97 -3.89
C LEU A 82 -5.59 -3.93 -4.24
N LEU A 83 -5.75 -3.25 -5.39
CA LEU A 83 -4.84 -2.18 -5.79
C LEU A 83 -4.86 -1.02 -4.78
N GLY A 84 -6.04 -0.59 -4.34
CA GLY A 84 -6.19 0.46 -3.34
C GLY A 84 -5.55 0.10 -1.99
N ARG A 85 -5.70 -1.15 -1.54
CA ARG A 85 -5.03 -1.63 -0.33
C ARG A 85 -3.51 -1.60 -0.45
N ALA A 86 -2.98 -2.06 -1.58
CA ALA A 86 -1.54 -2.04 -1.78
C ALA A 86 -1.01 -0.60 -1.82
N PHE A 87 -1.62 0.25 -2.64
CA PHE A 87 -1.22 1.63 -2.79
C PHE A 87 -1.31 2.41 -1.48
N SER A 88 -2.46 2.34 -0.79
CA SER A 88 -2.66 3.09 0.46
C SER A 88 -1.73 2.64 1.59
N ASN A 89 -1.48 1.34 1.73
CA ASN A 89 -0.55 0.83 2.76
C ASN A 89 0.89 1.28 2.50
N VAL A 90 1.35 1.24 1.25
CA VAL A 90 2.69 1.71 0.89
C VAL A 90 2.81 3.21 1.06
N THR A 91 1.86 3.98 0.50
CA THR A 91 1.90 5.44 0.54
C THR A 91 1.78 5.97 1.98
N SER A 92 0.92 5.38 2.81
CA SER A 92 0.82 5.72 4.23
C SER A 92 2.13 5.41 4.98
N ASN A 93 2.83 4.35 4.60
CA ASN A 93 4.14 4.05 5.15
C ASN A 93 5.16 5.11 4.74
N CYS A 94 5.22 5.50 3.47
CA CYS A 94 6.09 6.58 2.99
C CYS A 94 5.77 7.92 3.69
N ILE A 95 4.51 8.32 3.81
CA ILE A 95 4.09 9.54 4.53
C ILE A 95 4.58 9.52 6.00
N ARG A 96 4.60 8.36 6.64
CA ARG A 96 5.04 8.22 8.03
C ARG A 96 6.53 8.46 8.21
N TYR A 97 7.35 8.07 7.25
CA TYR A 97 8.81 8.13 7.34
C TYR A 97 9.42 9.29 6.56
N ALA A 98 8.68 9.90 5.66
CA ALA A 98 9.12 11.09 4.92
C ALA A 98 9.49 12.24 5.87
N ARG A 99 10.37 13.11 5.39
CA ARG A 99 10.72 14.38 6.03
C ARG A 99 9.81 15.50 5.55
N GLU A 100 9.64 15.64 4.24
CA GLU A 100 8.90 16.73 3.61
C GLU A 100 8.02 16.26 2.46
N MET A 101 8.40 15.18 1.73
CA MET A 101 7.78 14.85 0.46
C MET A 101 7.68 13.34 0.19
N VAL A 102 6.58 12.95 -0.45
CA VAL A 102 6.43 11.64 -1.09
C VAL A 102 6.10 11.89 -2.57
N GLN A 103 6.92 11.32 -3.46
CA GLN A 103 6.71 11.36 -4.91
C GLN A 103 6.12 10.05 -5.39
N ILE A 104 5.19 10.15 -6.34
CA ILE A 104 4.50 9.02 -6.95
C ILE A 104 4.65 9.15 -8.46
N SER A 105 5.00 8.06 -9.13
CA SER A 105 5.03 7.98 -10.60
C SER A 105 4.41 6.68 -11.08
N VAL A 106 3.90 6.71 -12.31
CA VAL A 106 3.34 5.55 -13.01
C VAL A 106 4.02 5.45 -14.36
N GLU A 107 4.52 4.26 -14.68
CA GLU A 107 5.23 3.96 -15.92
C GLU A 107 4.73 2.63 -16.49
N GLU A 108 4.53 2.58 -17.79
CA GLU A 108 4.30 1.33 -18.52
C GLU A 108 5.64 0.69 -18.90
N ASN A 109 5.75 -0.61 -18.70
CA ASN A 109 6.92 -1.39 -19.09
C ASN A 109 6.47 -2.70 -19.74
N GLY A 110 6.25 -2.66 -21.04
CA GLY A 110 5.72 -3.80 -21.79
C GLY A 110 4.31 -4.21 -21.35
N GLU A 111 4.13 -5.44 -20.88
CA GLU A 111 2.84 -5.94 -20.42
C GLU A 111 2.56 -5.65 -18.92
N GLN A 112 3.45 -4.89 -18.28
CA GLN A 112 3.35 -4.55 -16.87
C GLN A 112 3.22 -3.04 -16.68
N LEU A 113 2.56 -2.68 -15.60
CA LEU A 113 2.53 -1.32 -15.08
C LEU A 113 3.38 -1.27 -13.81
N LYS A 114 4.16 -0.21 -13.69
CA LYS A 114 5.02 0.06 -12.54
C LYS A 114 4.54 1.34 -11.85
N ILE A 115 4.16 1.25 -10.58
CA ILE A 115 3.89 2.41 -9.73
C ILE A 115 5.06 2.53 -8.76
N THR A 116 5.77 3.65 -8.80
CA THR A 116 6.88 3.94 -7.91
C THR A 116 6.45 4.99 -6.89
N ILE A 117 6.68 4.71 -5.61
CA ILE A 117 6.39 5.59 -4.48
C ILE A 117 7.69 5.80 -3.74
N ARG A 118 8.17 7.04 -3.69
CA ARG A 118 9.45 7.41 -3.08
C ARG A 118 9.22 8.41 -1.97
N ASP A 119 9.82 8.20 -0.82
CA ASP A 119 9.91 9.19 0.24
C ASP A 119 11.34 9.76 0.35
N ASP A 120 11.44 10.91 1.00
CA ASP A 120 12.69 11.59 1.33
C ASP A 120 13.14 11.34 2.78
N GLY A 121 12.73 10.21 3.34
CA GLY A 121 13.02 9.81 4.72
C GLY A 121 14.45 9.30 4.93
N PRO A 122 14.70 8.60 6.03
CA PRO A 122 16.03 8.05 6.35
C PRO A 122 16.38 6.80 5.53
N GLY A 123 15.50 6.33 4.63
CA GLY A 123 15.65 5.06 3.94
C GLY A 123 15.36 3.85 4.83
N ILE A 124 15.68 2.66 4.34
CA ILE A 124 15.45 1.38 5.00
C ILE A 124 16.82 0.78 5.32
N ALA A 125 17.05 0.41 6.58
CA ALA A 125 18.29 -0.28 6.94
C ALA A 125 18.38 -1.64 6.19
N GLU A 126 19.57 -1.98 5.70
CA GLU A 126 19.79 -3.21 4.90
C GLU A 126 19.30 -4.48 5.60
N ASP A 127 19.51 -4.58 6.92
CA ASP A 127 19.05 -5.71 7.74
C ASP A 127 17.52 -5.81 7.80
N ASN A 128 16.79 -4.73 7.53
CA ASN A 128 15.33 -4.68 7.58
C ASN A 128 14.67 -5.04 6.24
N LEU A 129 15.37 -4.86 5.13
CA LEU A 129 14.82 -5.10 3.78
C LEU A 129 14.25 -6.51 3.59
N PRO A 130 14.93 -7.60 4.00
CA PRO A 130 14.41 -8.96 3.83
C PRO A 130 13.12 -9.23 4.60
N HIS A 131 12.88 -8.49 5.70
CA HIS A 131 11.77 -8.69 6.63
C HIS A 131 10.65 -7.65 6.48
N LEU A 132 10.84 -6.67 5.60
CA LEU A 132 9.97 -5.51 5.50
C LEU A 132 8.50 -5.87 5.23
N PHE A 133 8.27 -6.95 4.50
CA PHE A 133 6.94 -7.45 4.13
C PHE A 133 6.45 -8.61 5.03
N ASP A 134 7.22 -8.97 6.07
CA ASP A 134 6.81 -10.00 7.02
C ASP A 134 5.68 -9.47 7.92
N ARG A 135 4.77 -10.36 8.30
CA ARG A 135 3.66 -10.01 9.20
C ARG A 135 4.20 -9.64 10.58
N PHE A 136 3.63 -8.58 11.15
CA PHE A 136 4.01 -8.05 12.46
C PHE A 136 5.44 -7.52 12.56
N TYR A 137 6.14 -7.45 11.42
CA TYR A 137 7.44 -6.82 11.41
C TYR A 137 7.31 -5.30 11.59
N LYS A 138 8.04 -4.75 12.55
CA LYS A 138 8.02 -3.34 12.91
C LYS A 138 9.42 -2.78 12.90
N GLY A 139 9.66 -1.73 12.12
CA GLY A 139 10.78 -0.83 12.35
C GLY A 139 10.60 -0.02 13.65
N LYS A 140 11.60 0.75 14.04
CA LYS A 140 11.62 1.51 15.31
C LYS A 140 10.41 2.42 15.55
N ASN A 141 9.71 2.85 14.48
CA ASN A 141 8.53 3.73 14.54
C ASN A 141 7.30 3.12 13.83
N GLY A 142 7.29 1.80 13.59
CA GLY A 142 6.23 1.13 12.86
C GLY A 142 4.93 0.98 13.66
N ASN A 143 3.77 1.05 12.98
CA ASN A 143 2.45 0.74 13.57
C ASN A 143 2.38 -0.75 13.95
N HIS A 144 1.50 -1.50 13.31
CA HIS A 144 1.19 -2.90 13.68
C HIS A 144 1.97 -3.93 12.87
N GLY A 145 2.75 -3.49 11.85
CA GLY A 145 3.53 -4.38 10.99
C GLY A 145 2.66 -5.25 10.06
N LEU A 146 1.43 -4.84 9.78
CA LEU A 146 0.52 -5.57 8.89
C LEU A 146 0.36 -4.91 7.51
N GLY A 147 0.52 -3.60 7.40
CA GLY A 147 0.22 -2.85 6.18
C GLY A 147 1.00 -3.33 4.96
N LEU A 148 2.31 -3.45 5.07
CA LEU A 148 3.15 -3.89 3.95
C LEU A 148 2.94 -5.36 3.59
N SER A 149 2.65 -6.22 4.55
CA SER A 149 2.29 -7.62 4.28
C SER A 149 0.92 -7.74 3.58
N ILE A 150 -0.04 -6.87 3.92
CA ILE A 150 -1.32 -6.76 3.21
C ILE A 150 -1.08 -6.26 1.78
N ALA A 151 -0.25 -5.24 1.61
CA ALA A 151 0.11 -4.71 0.29
C ALA A 151 0.72 -5.80 -0.61
N LYS A 152 1.70 -6.54 -0.10
CA LYS A 152 2.33 -7.65 -0.81
C LYS A 152 1.31 -8.72 -1.20
N ARG A 153 0.50 -9.15 -0.25
CA ARG A 153 -0.52 -10.18 -0.50
C ARG A 153 -1.56 -9.73 -1.52
N SER A 154 -1.97 -8.46 -1.49
CA SER A 154 -2.89 -7.90 -2.48
C SER A 154 -2.32 -7.96 -3.90
N MET A 155 -1.03 -7.67 -4.07
CA MET A 155 -0.38 -7.79 -5.38
C MET A 155 -0.27 -9.24 -5.84
N GLU A 156 0.11 -10.17 -4.97
CA GLU A 156 0.19 -11.61 -5.28
C GLU A 156 -1.13 -12.15 -5.84
N TYR A 157 -2.29 -11.72 -5.31
CA TYR A 157 -3.60 -12.11 -5.82
C TYR A 157 -3.86 -11.67 -7.26
N MET A 158 -3.26 -10.57 -7.68
CA MET A 158 -3.40 -10.03 -9.04
C MET A 158 -2.24 -10.43 -9.96
N GLY A 159 -1.37 -11.36 -9.55
CA GLY A 159 -0.19 -11.75 -10.31
C GLY A 159 0.90 -10.67 -10.37
N GLY A 160 0.79 -9.67 -9.50
CA GLY A 160 1.74 -8.58 -9.35
C GLY A 160 2.79 -8.85 -8.29
N ASN A 161 3.65 -7.88 -8.07
CA ASN A 161 4.70 -7.93 -7.07
C ASN A 161 4.89 -6.55 -6.41
N ILE A 162 5.55 -6.56 -5.26
CA ILE A 162 5.97 -5.35 -4.57
C ILE A 162 7.41 -5.49 -4.10
N ALA A 163 8.21 -4.48 -4.33
CA ALA A 163 9.59 -4.42 -3.91
C ALA A 163 9.87 -3.12 -3.15
N ALA A 164 10.92 -3.14 -2.35
CA ALA A 164 11.42 -1.95 -1.67
C ALA A 164 12.93 -1.91 -1.75
N GLU A 165 13.46 -0.73 -1.90
CA GLU A 165 14.90 -0.46 -1.88
C GLU A 165 15.18 0.82 -1.11
N THR A 166 16.39 0.95 -0.61
CA THR A 166 16.88 2.19 0.00
C THR A 166 17.71 2.98 -1.00
N SER A 167 17.61 4.30 -0.94
CA SER A 167 18.46 5.21 -1.68
C SER A 167 19.15 6.19 -0.74
N LEU A 168 20.06 7.00 -1.26
CA LEU A 168 20.73 8.06 -0.47
C LEU A 168 19.74 9.10 0.07
N ASP A 169 18.60 9.25 -0.61
CA ASP A 169 17.60 10.30 -0.34
C ASP A 169 16.29 9.74 0.24
N GLY A 170 16.24 8.47 0.64
CA GLY A 170 15.03 7.89 1.25
C GLY A 170 14.73 6.47 0.81
N ALA A 171 13.49 6.01 1.01
CA ALA A 171 13.04 4.70 0.55
C ALA A 171 12.29 4.80 -0.79
N ILE A 172 12.38 3.73 -1.56
CA ILE A 172 11.66 3.58 -2.84
C ILE A 172 10.89 2.28 -2.78
N PHE A 173 9.58 2.39 -2.95
CA PHE A 173 8.69 1.24 -3.11
C PHE A 173 8.23 1.16 -4.55
N THR A 174 8.24 -0.05 -5.09
CA THR A 174 7.80 -0.33 -6.45
C THR A 174 6.69 -1.37 -6.42
N ILE A 175 5.51 -0.99 -6.90
CA ILE A 175 4.39 -1.89 -7.16
C ILE A 175 4.41 -2.23 -8.64
N ILE A 176 4.47 -3.52 -8.96
CA ILE A 176 4.44 -4.02 -10.33
C ILE A 176 3.18 -4.87 -10.48
N LEU A 177 2.38 -4.59 -11.48
CA LEU A 177 1.16 -5.35 -11.77
C LEU A 177 1.03 -5.59 -13.28
N PRO A 178 0.39 -6.72 -13.69
CA PRO A 178 0.07 -6.93 -15.09
C PRO A 178 -0.96 -5.91 -15.55
N GLN A 179 -0.97 -5.55 -16.82
CA GLN A 179 -1.99 -4.68 -17.38
C GLN A 179 -3.38 -5.32 -17.35
N ASP A 180 -3.43 -6.65 -17.27
CA ASP A 180 -4.66 -7.43 -17.18
C ASP A 180 -4.55 -8.53 -16.13
N CYS A 181 -5.27 -8.38 -15.01
CA CYS A 181 -5.25 -9.37 -13.93
C CYS A 181 -6.26 -10.51 -14.09
N ARG A 182 -7.03 -10.59 -15.20
CA ARG A 182 -8.06 -11.62 -15.39
C ARG A 182 -7.51 -13.04 -15.39
N SER A 183 -6.29 -13.24 -15.87
CA SER A 183 -5.62 -14.54 -15.83
C SER A 183 -5.31 -15.06 -14.42
N PHE A 184 -5.37 -14.16 -13.42
CA PHE A 184 -5.17 -14.46 -12.00
C PHE A 184 -6.50 -14.45 -11.22
N ALA A 185 -7.59 -14.01 -11.85
CA ALA A 185 -8.94 -14.07 -11.32
C ALA A 185 -9.55 -15.43 -11.61
N VAL A 186 -9.27 -16.39 -10.71
CA VAL A 186 -9.97 -17.68 -10.61
C VAL A 186 -9.71 -18.72 -11.71
N GLU A 187 -9.01 -19.75 -11.36
CA GLU A 187 -9.47 -21.11 -11.69
C GLU A 187 -10.64 -21.42 -10.75
N GLU A 188 -11.83 -21.65 -11.31
CA GLU A 188 -12.95 -22.22 -10.58
C GLU A 188 -12.48 -23.50 -9.87
N TRP A 189 -12.61 -23.51 -8.54
CA TRP A 189 -12.49 -24.76 -7.81
C TRP A 189 -13.62 -25.68 -8.28
N THR A 190 -13.34 -26.54 -9.23
CA THR A 190 -14.16 -27.73 -9.43
C THR A 190 -14.04 -28.54 -8.15
N GLU A 191 -15.13 -28.53 -7.35
CA GLU A 191 -15.31 -29.44 -6.23
C GLU A 191 -15.07 -30.88 -6.71
N VAL A 192 -14.13 -31.56 -6.05
CA VAL A 192 -13.99 -33.01 -6.07
C VAL A 192 -14.55 -33.55 -4.78
#